data_b6318ea3c469f74b7eb65b4b635144e0
#
_entry.id   b6318ea3c469f74b7eb65b4b635144e0
#
_cell.length_a   1.000
_cell.length_b   1.000
_cell.length_c   1.000
_cell.angle_alpha   90.00
_cell.angle_beta   90.00
_cell.angle_gamma   90.00
#
_symmetry.space_group_name_H-M   'P 1'
#
loop_
_entity.id
_entity.type
_entity.pdbx_description
1 polymer ?
#
loop_
_entity_poly.entity_id
_entity_poly.type
_entity_poly.pdbx_seq_one_letter_code
_entity_poly.pdbx_strand_id
1 'polypeptide(L)'
;MSEVLSQSQIDMLLNAARNGNIDAGVGNTAQSEEKRYPKYDFYSPKKFTRDRLKMVSSVFESYVRVLSSRLNAMLHLACDLEVESVEEQRYYEFSNALSERDVLVLVQDTLEDTGEKEPILLHITTGIMVSMIDRLLGGSGDVEGEIGSDY
;
A
#
# COMPACT_ATOMS: atom_id res chain seq x y z
N MET A 1 6.11 -48.81 -15.03
CA MET A 1 6.75 -49.03 -16.34
C MET A 1 7.64 -47.83 -16.57
N SER A 2 8.94 -48.03 -16.60
CA SER A 2 9.91 -46.98 -16.89
C SER A 2 9.85 -46.66 -18.38
N GLU A 3 9.40 -45.48 -18.74
CA GLU A 3 9.48 -44.98 -20.12
C GLU A 3 10.96 -44.79 -20.46
N VAL A 4 11.46 -45.67 -21.32
CA VAL A 4 12.80 -45.55 -21.89
C VAL A 4 12.73 -44.52 -23.01
N LEU A 5 13.44 -43.37 -22.81
CA LEU A 5 13.56 -42.33 -23.82
C LEU A 5 14.06 -42.91 -25.14
N SER A 6 13.43 -42.55 -26.26
CA SER A 6 13.85 -42.98 -27.58
C SER A 6 15.21 -42.34 -27.93
N GLN A 7 15.99 -43.07 -28.79
CA GLN A 7 17.33 -42.64 -29.20
C GLN A 7 17.33 -41.23 -29.82
N SER A 8 16.27 -40.91 -30.57
CA SER A 8 16.08 -39.57 -31.16
C SER A 8 15.86 -38.47 -30.12
N GLN A 9 15.22 -38.79 -28.99
CA GLN A 9 15.03 -37.83 -27.89
C GLN A 9 16.33 -37.58 -27.11
N ILE A 10 17.16 -38.61 -26.99
CA ILE A 10 18.48 -38.49 -26.36
C ILE A 10 19.41 -37.63 -27.23
N ASP A 11 19.40 -37.84 -28.57
CA ASP A 11 20.21 -37.04 -29.48
C ASP A 11 19.77 -35.58 -29.56
N MET A 12 18.46 -35.30 -29.41
CA MET A 12 17.92 -33.95 -29.38
C MET A 12 18.35 -33.22 -28.09
N LEU A 13 18.32 -33.92 -26.95
CA LEU A 13 18.79 -33.38 -25.66
C LEU A 13 20.29 -33.12 -25.66
N LEU A 14 21.09 -33.99 -26.26
CA LEU A 14 22.54 -33.81 -26.39
C LEU A 14 22.88 -32.64 -27.30
N ASN A 15 22.16 -32.43 -28.40
CA ASN A 15 22.36 -31.27 -29.27
C ASN A 15 21.95 -29.96 -28.60
N ALA A 16 20.86 -29.95 -27.83
CA ALA A 16 20.43 -28.77 -27.05
C ALA A 16 21.45 -28.41 -25.99
N ALA A 17 22.01 -29.40 -25.27
CA ALA A 17 23.06 -29.18 -24.28
C ALA A 17 24.37 -28.67 -24.90
N ARG A 18 24.72 -29.10 -26.09
CA ARG A 18 25.94 -28.72 -26.80
C ARG A 18 25.90 -27.30 -27.38
N ASN A 19 24.70 -26.82 -27.73
CA ASN A 19 24.49 -25.48 -28.29
C ASN A 19 24.17 -24.41 -27.23
N GLY A 20 24.25 -24.72 -25.95
CA GLY A 20 24.04 -23.76 -24.86
C GLY A 20 22.62 -23.23 -24.74
N ASN A 21 21.68 -23.80 -25.48
CA ASN A 21 20.28 -23.43 -25.49
C ASN A 21 19.46 -24.54 -24.81
N ILE A 22 19.60 -24.63 -23.50
CA ILE A 22 18.74 -25.49 -22.69
C ILE A 22 17.47 -24.70 -22.41
N ASP A 23 16.66 -24.50 -23.45
CA ASP A 23 15.26 -24.22 -23.29
C ASP A 23 14.57 -25.59 -23.24
N ALA A 24 14.48 -26.15 -22.05
CA ALA A 24 13.95 -27.48 -21.81
C ALA A 24 12.43 -27.48 -22.00
N GLY A 25 12.04 -27.55 -23.26
CA GLY A 25 10.70 -27.95 -23.64
C GLY A 25 10.52 -29.45 -23.53
N VAL A 26 10.42 -30.00 -22.34
CA VAL A 26 9.80 -31.34 -22.14
C VAL A 26 8.79 -31.20 -21.00
N GLY A 27 7.55 -31.42 -21.42
CA GLY A 27 6.35 -31.24 -20.66
C GLY A 27 6.38 -31.78 -19.23
N ASN A 28 6.02 -30.91 -18.36
CA ASN A 28 5.04 -31.23 -17.33
C ASN A 28 4.39 -29.92 -16.90
N THR A 29 3.11 -29.82 -17.15
CA THR A 29 2.21 -28.79 -16.65
C THR A 29 2.12 -28.87 -15.13
N ALA A 30 3.14 -28.37 -14.47
CA ALA A 30 3.06 -27.81 -13.15
C ALA A 30 3.49 -26.36 -13.33
N GLN A 31 2.52 -25.46 -13.46
CA GLN A 31 2.74 -24.04 -13.30
C GLN A 31 3.31 -23.85 -11.90
N SER A 32 4.63 -23.99 -11.78
CA SER A 32 5.35 -23.37 -10.68
C SER A 32 5.27 -21.89 -10.99
N GLU A 33 4.33 -21.18 -10.36
CA GLU A 33 4.39 -19.74 -10.22
C GLU A 33 5.79 -19.46 -9.65
N GLU A 34 6.73 -19.06 -10.51
CA GLU A 34 7.99 -18.50 -10.07
C GLU A 34 7.61 -17.29 -9.19
N LYS A 35 7.62 -17.50 -7.89
CA LYS A 35 7.51 -16.42 -6.93
C LYS A 35 8.66 -15.48 -7.20
N ARG A 36 8.44 -14.46 -8.02
CA ARG A 36 9.38 -13.37 -8.24
C ARG A 36 9.53 -12.63 -6.92
N TYR A 37 10.53 -13.01 -6.17
CA TYR A 37 10.90 -12.26 -4.98
C TYR A 37 11.48 -10.92 -5.43
N PRO A 38 10.97 -9.78 -4.94
CA PRO A 38 11.56 -8.49 -5.22
C PRO A 38 13.00 -8.50 -4.73
N LYS A 39 13.93 -7.97 -5.53
CA LYS A 39 15.34 -7.83 -5.13
C LYS A 39 15.40 -6.97 -3.87
N TYR A 40 16.10 -7.45 -2.86
CA TYR A 40 16.31 -6.69 -1.63
C TYR A 40 17.23 -5.50 -1.91
N ASP A 41 16.77 -4.30 -1.60
CA ASP A 41 17.56 -3.08 -1.70
C ASP A 41 18.39 -2.89 -0.43
N PHE A 42 19.69 -3.16 -0.54
CA PHE A 42 20.64 -2.97 0.56
C PHE A 42 20.92 -1.50 0.89
N TYR A 43 20.62 -0.57 -0.01
CA TYR A 43 20.79 0.86 0.21
C TYR A 43 19.66 1.48 1.03
N SER A 44 18.53 0.76 1.14
CA SER A 44 17.36 1.16 1.89
C SER A 44 16.89 0.04 2.82
N PRO A 45 17.66 -0.28 3.88
CA PRO A 45 17.23 -1.31 4.80
C PRO A 45 15.95 -0.90 5.52
N LYS A 46 14.94 -1.78 5.50
CA LYS A 46 13.71 -1.57 6.27
C LYS A 46 14.03 -1.65 7.77
N LYS A 47 13.61 -0.64 8.52
CA LYS A 47 13.86 -0.55 9.97
C LYS A 47 12.82 -1.34 10.78
N PHE A 48 11.60 -1.48 10.24
CA PHE A 48 10.52 -2.18 10.91
C PHE A 48 10.42 -3.63 10.46
N THR A 49 10.26 -4.51 11.44
CA THR A 49 9.94 -5.92 11.18
C THR A 49 8.49 -6.05 10.76
N ARG A 50 8.15 -7.13 10.03
CA ARG A 50 6.76 -7.42 9.63
C ARG A 50 5.81 -7.50 10.81
N ASP A 51 6.27 -8.01 11.94
CA ASP A 51 5.43 -8.14 13.13
C ASP A 51 5.12 -6.80 13.77
N ARG A 52 6.08 -5.86 13.78
CA ARG A 52 5.83 -4.49 14.22
C ARG A 52 4.84 -3.77 13.31
N LEU A 53 4.95 -3.92 11.99
CA LEU A 53 3.99 -3.34 11.05
C LEU A 53 2.58 -3.91 11.26
N LYS A 54 2.44 -5.22 11.53
CA LYS A 54 1.14 -5.82 11.87
C LYS A 54 0.56 -5.27 13.17
N MET A 55 1.40 -5.05 14.19
CA MET A 55 0.93 -4.42 15.44
C MET A 55 0.39 -3.02 15.17
N VAL A 56 1.12 -2.21 14.41
CA VAL A 56 0.69 -0.87 14.02
C VAL A 56 -0.62 -0.94 13.22
N SER A 57 -0.72 -1.85 12.25
CA SER A 57 -1.97 -2.08 11.48
C SER A 57 -3.15 -2.36 12.39
N SER A 58 -2.99 -3.25 13.38
CA SER A 58 -4.06 -3.57 14.33
C SER A 58 -4.50 -2.37 15.19
N VAL A 59 -3.54 -1.51 15.57
CA VAL A 59 -3.85 -0.27 16.29
C VAL A 59 -4.65 0.68 15.39
N PHE A 60 -4.22 0.87 14.14
CA PHE A 60 -4.94 1.70 13.18
C PHE A 60 -6.33 1.15 12.84
N GLU A 61 -6.51 -0.15 12.69
CA GLU A 61 -7.81 -0.79 12.48
C GLU A 61 -8.77 -0.49 13.64
N SER A 62 -8.28 -0.55 14.87
CA SER A 62 -9.07 -0.21 16.05
C SER A 62 -9.42 1.28 16.10
N TYR A 63 -8.46 2.14 15.75
CA TYR A 63 -8.65 3.59 15.69
C TYR A 63 -9.68 3.98 14.62
N VAL A 64 -9.57 3.40 13.43
CA VAL A 64 -10.45 3.68 12.29
C VAL A 64 -11.92 3.33 12.60
N ARG A 65 -12.19 2.27 13.34
CA ARG A 65 -13.56 1.93 13.80
C ARG A 65 -14.16 3.04 14.69
N VAL A 66 -13.36 3.55 15.62
CA VAL A 66 -13.79 4.64 16.50
C VAL A 66 -13.95 5.93 15.70
N LEU A 67 -13.04 6.21 14.78
CA LEU A 67 -13.08 7.38 13.91
C LEU A 67 -14.30 7.36 13.00
N SER A 68 -14.60 6.22 12.36
CA SER A 68 -15.78 6.02 11.51
C SER A 68 -17.06 6.32 12.29
N SER A 69 -17.19 5.78 13.50
CA SER A 69 -18.36 6.06 14.37
C SER A 69 -18.50 7.55 14.70
N ARG A 70 -17.40 8.23 15.00
CA ARG A 70 -17.42 9.67 15.29
C ARG A 70 -17.76 10.52 14.07
N LEU A 71 -17.17 10.20 12.93
CA LEU A 71 -17.46 10.90 11.67
C LEU A 71 -18.92 10.71 11.25
N ASN A 72 -19.45 9.50 11.37
CA ASN A 72 -20.87 9.22 11.09
C ASN A 72 -21.79 10.08 11.97
N ALA A 73 -21.46 10.23 13.24
CA ALA A 73 -22.23 11.07 14.15
C ALA A 73 -22.11 12.58 13.83
N MET A 74 -20.94 13.04 13.41
CA MET A 74 -20.70 14.46 13.12
C MET A 74 -21.24 14.88 11.76
N LEU A 75 -21.07 14.03 10.74
CA LEU A 75 -21.43 14.35 9.36
C LEU A 75 -22.85 13.90 9.00
N HIS A 76 -23.53 13.20 9.91
CA HIS A 76 -24.85 12.60 9.67
C HIS A 76 -24.87 11.73 8.39
N LEU A 77 -23.80 10.99 8.17
CA LEU A 77 -23.57 10.17 6.98
C LEU A 77 -23.07 8.79 7.43
N ALA A 78 -23.51 7.74 6.76
CA ALA A 78 -22.92 6.41 6.93
C ALA A 78 -21.66 6.33 6.07
N CYS A 79 -20.50 6.47 6.69
CA CYS A 79 -19.20 6.26 6.04
C CYS A 79 -18.46 5.11 6.71
N ASP A 80 -17.90 4.24 5.90
CA ASP A 80 -17.00 3.19 6.34
C ASP A 80 -15.56 3.59 5.99
N LEU A 81 -14.69 3.45 6.99
CA LEU A 81 -13.27 3.67 6.84
C LEU A 81 -12.53 2.34 7.00
N GLU A 82 -11.59 2.09 6.12
CA GLU A 82 -10.74 0.90 6.16
C GLU A 82 -9.27 1.29 6.09
N VAL A 83 -8.42 0.48 6.71
CA VAL A 83 -6.96 0.62 6.59
C VAL A 83 -6.52 -0.14 5.35
N GLU A 84 -6.15 0.57 4.30
CA GLU A 84 -5.70 -0.04 3.06
C GLU A 84 -4.32 -0.69 3.21
N SER A 85 -3.34 0.05 3.69
CA SER A 85 -1.99 -0.46 3.92
C SER A 85 -1.26 0.30 5.01
N VAL A 86 -0.31 -0.38 5.65
CA VAL A 86 0.65 0.23 6.58
C VAL A 86 2.04 -0.12 6.09
N GLU A 87 2.77 0.89 5.65
CA GLU A 87 4.05 0.72 5.00
C GLU A 87 5.12 1.65 5.60
N GLU A 88 6.36 1.19 5.56
CA GLU A 88 7.51 2.02 5.86
C GLU A 88 7.97 2.70 4.58
N GLN A 89 7.92 4.03 4.57
CA GLN A 89 8.38 4.87 3.46
C GLN A 89 9.46 5.85 3.92
N ARG A 90 10.26 6.32 2.99
CA ARG A 90 11.19 7.42 3.24
C ARG A 90 10.45 8.74 3.19
N TYR A 91 10.87 9.69 4.02
CA TYR A 91 10.23 11.00 4.07
C TYR A 91 10.14 11.70 2.71
N TYR A 92 11.17 11.60 1.87
CA TYR A 92 11.14 12.22 0.55
C TYR A 92 10.10 11.57 -0.39
N GLU A 93 9.81 10.27 -0.25
CA GLU A 93 8.77 9.58 -1.02
C GLU A 93 7.39 10.11 -0.65
N PHE A 94 7.15 10.28 0.64
CA PHE A 94 5.95 10.92 1.15
C PHE A 94 5.86 12.38 0.69
N SER A 95 6.92 13.16 0.85
CA SER A 95 6.93 14.58 0.46
C SER A 95 6.70 14.79 -1.04
N ASN A 96 7.23 13.91 -1.90
CA ASN A 96 7.03 13.99 -3.35
C ASN A 96 5.64 13.53 -3.80
N ALA A 97 4.93 12.76 -2.97
CA ALA A 97 3.58 12.29 -3.26
C ALA A 97 2.50 13.35 -2.93
N LEU A 98 2.87 14.40 -2.19
CA LEU A 98 1.94 15.47 -1.83
C LEU A 98 1.68 16.40 -3.01
N SER A 99 0.42 16.78 -3.18
CA SER A 99 -0.02 17.82 -4.12
C SER A 99 -0.05 19.19 -3.43
N GLU A 100 0.12 20.26 -4.21
CA GLU A 100 0.01 21.65 -3.68
C GLU A 100 -1.35 21.99 -3.06
N ARG A 101 -2.38 21.20 -3.42
CA ARG A 101 -3.77 21.41 -2.97
C ARG A 101 -4.17 20.51 -1.81
N ASP A 102 -3.28 19.64 -1.33
CA ASP A 102 -3.60 18.71 -0.26
C ASP A 102 -3.62 19.40 1.10
N VAL A 103 -4.53 18.93 1.97
CA VAL A 103 -4.64 19.45 3.32
C VAL A 103 -3.77 18.61 4.24
N LEU A 104 -2.84 19.28 4.93
CA LEU A 104 -1.96 18.67 5.92
C LEU A 104 -2.35 19.13 7.31
N VAL A 105 -2.62 18.17 8.18
CA VAL A 105 -2.93 18.42 9.58
C VAL A 105 -1.82 17.87 10.45
N LEU A 106 -1.19 18.75 11.23
CA LEU A 106 -0.17 18.37 12.20
C LEU A 106 -0.84 18.10 13.55
N VAL A 107 -0.81 16.84 13.97
CA VAL A 107 -1.31 16.44 15.29
C VAL A 107 -0.13 16.34 16.24
N GLN A 108 -0.12 17.19 17.26
CA GLN A 108 0.89 17.16 18.32
C GLN A 108 0.31 16.42 19.53
N ASP A 109 1.07 15.47 20.06
CA ASP A 109 0.72 14.82 21.31
C ASP A 109 0.96 15.79 22.47
N THR A 110 -0.07 15.98 23.28
CA THR A 110 -0.03 16.82 24.46
C THR A 110 0.22 16.03 25.76
N LEU A 111 0.43 14.71 25.65
CA LEU A 111 0.75 13.90 26.82
C LEU A 111 2.13 14.32 27.37
N GLU A 112 2.13 14.87 28.57
CA GLU A 112 3.29 15.53 29.21
C GLU A 112 4.43 14.57 29.61
N ASP A 113 4.26 13.27 29.45
CA ASP A 113 5.09 12.25 30.13
C ASP A 113 6.21 11.62 29.28
N THR A 114 6.24 11.87 27.98
CA THR A 114 7.32 11.39 27.12
C THR A 114 8.05 12.57 26.49
N GLY A 115 9.25 12.84 26.93
CA GLY A 115 10.04 14.02 26.58
C GLY A 115 10.38 14.23 25.09
N GLU A 116 9.96 13.36 24.20
CA GLU A 116 10.08 13.47 22.75
C GLU A 116 8.67 13.50 22.14
N LYS A 117 8.27 14.71 21.72
CA LYS A 117 6.99 14.93 21.02
C LYS A 117 7.18 14.70 19.53
N GLU A 118 6.92 13.51 19.05
CA GLU A 118 6.91 13.26 17.62
C GLU A 118 5.55 13.63 17.03
N PRO A 119 5.50 14.56 16.07
CA PRO A 119 4.24 14.97 15.46
C PRO A 119 3.73 13.89 14.52
N ILE A 120 2.40 13.67 14.52
CA ILE A 120 1.71 12.86 13.53
C ILE A 120 1.24 13.79 12.42
N LEU A 121 1.62 13.49 11.19
CA LEU A 121 1.17 14.23 10.03
C LEU A 121 0.03 13.47 9.36
N LEU A 122 -1.14 14.10 9.30
CA LEU A 122 -2.32 13.57 8.62
C LEU A 122 -2.48 14.32 7.30
N HIS A 123 -2.51 13.57 6.21
CA HIS A 123 -2.77 14.06 4.87
C HIS A 123 -4.22 13.72 4.47
N ILE A 124 -4.95 14.73 4.02
CA ILE A 124 -6.34 14.59 3.56
C ILE A 124 -6.45 15.18 2.17
N THR A 125 -7.03 14.45 1.24
CA THR A 125 -7.29 14.98 -0.11
C THR A 125 -8.31 16.11 -0.07
N THR A 126 -8.11 17.11 -0.91
CA THR A 126 -8.98 18.30 -0.96
C THR A 126 -10.45 17.94 -1.17
N GLY A 127 -10.74 16.95 -2.04
CA GLY A 127 -12.10 16.51 -2.29
C GLY A 127 -12.82 16.02 -1.03
N ILE A 128 -12.16 15.16 -0.25
CA ILE A 128 -12.70 14.67 1.02
C ILE A 128 -12.90 15.82 2.01
N MET A 129 -11.92 16.73 2.11
CA MET A 129 -12.03 17.86 3.05
C MET A 129 -13.21 18.77 2.69
N VAL A 130 -13.39 19.12 1.42
CA VAL A 130 -14.50 19.98 0.98
C VAL A 130 -15.84 19.29 1.20
N SER A 131 -15.97 17.98 0.87
CA SER A 131 -17.19 17.22 1.16
C SER A 131 -17.53 17.20 2.65
N MET A 132 -16.52 17.06 3.52
CA MET A 132 -16.73 17.10 4.97
C MET A 132 -17.19 18.48 5.44
N ILE A 133 -16.59 19.56 4.92
CA ILE A 133 -16.97 20.92 5.25
C ILE A 133 -18.40 21.22 4.78
N ASP A 134 -18.73 20.85 3.55
CA ASP A 134 -20.08 21.03 3.00
C ASP A 134 -21.12 20.33 3.87
N ARG A 135 -20.86 19.09 4.27
CA ARG A 135 -21.73 18.34 5.20
C ARG A 135 -21.89 19.03 6.55
N LEU A 136 -20.82 19.54 7.12
CA LEU A 136 -20.88 20.27 8.40
C LEU A 136 -21.68 21.55 8.30
N LEU A 137 -21.73 22.16 7.11
CA LEU A 137 -22.55 23.35 6.82
C LEU A 137 -24.00 23.00 6.42
N GLY A 138 -24.34 21.72 6.35
CA GLY A 138 -25.70 21.26 6.03
C GLY A 138 -25.94 20.97 4.55
N GLY A 139 -24.90 20.90 3.74
CA GLY A 139 -24.97 20.49 2.34
C GLY A 139 -25.07 18.98 2.14
N SER A 140 -25.17 18.55 0.87
CA SER A 140 -25.25 17.12 0.50
C SER A 140 -23.92 16.38 0.62
N GLY A 141 -22.80 17.09 0.61
CA GLY A 141 -21.45 16.51 0.54
C GLY A 141 -21.03 16.08 -0.86
N ASP A 142 -21.91 16.26 -1.85
CA ASP A 142 -21.60 15.94 -3.24
C ASP A 142 -20.83 17.11 -3.85
N VAL A 143 -19.52 17.01 -3.88
CA VAL A 143 -18.67 17.98 -4.56
C VAL A 143 -18.55 17.54 -6.02
N GLU A 144 -19.61 17.73 -6.80
CA GLU A 144 -19.55 17.67 -8.25
C GLU A 144 -18.95 18.98 -8.77
N GLY A 145 -17.70 18.92 -9.15
CA GLY A 145 -17.04 20.01 -9.85
C GLY A 145 -15.56 20.05 -9.54
N GLU A 146 -14.76 20.25 -10.56
CA GLU A 146 -13.37 20.66 -10.42
C GLU A 146 -13.36 21.86 -9.47
N ILE A 147 -12.69 21.72 -8.32
CA ILE A 147 -12.39 22.85 -7.45
C ILE A 147 -11.54 23.78 -8.31
N GLY A 148 -12.21 24.78 -8.87
CA GLY A 148 -11.69 25.64 -9.91
C GLY A 148 -10.35 26.27 -9.51
N SER A 149 -9.52 26.47 -10.50
CA SER A 149 -8.20 27.07 -10.41
C SER A 149 -8.22 28.59 -10.15
N ASP A 150 -9.35 29.14 -9.72
CA ASP A 150 -9.54 30.59 -9.60
C ASP A 150 -9.61 31.00 -8.13
N TYR A 151 -8.44 31.04 -7.48
CA TYR A 151 -8.14 32.01 -6.40
C TYR A 151 -6.62 32.20 -6.35
#